data_2367178a5f4d3a499765bbd67ed3429c
#
_entry.id   2367178a5f4d3a499765bbd67ed3429c
#
_cell.length_a   1.000
_cell.length_b   1.000
_cell.length_c   1.000
_cell.angle_alpha   90.00
_cell.angle_beta   90.00
_cell.angle_gamma   90.00
#
_symmetry.space_group_name_H-M   'P 1'
#
loop_
_entity.id
_entity.type
_entity.pdbx_description
1 polymer ?
#
loop_
_entity_poly.entity_id
_entity_poly.type
_entity_poly.pdbx_seq_one_letter_code
_entity_poly.pdbx_strand_id
1 'polypeptide(L)'
;LGLIPTISTPVELHSIGQLYFSGFKGVYTDFVSFDDEVYDYELNKKSKLAGKLGGKSMQEIHTAIYGGVIGAYQDRELPYRATLFDKGLDYSLGLFMGMRMLETMYLANLMNVDAFNQPNVELYKDKTRKILNIQDHVSSDTKN
;
A
#
# COMPACT_ATOMS: atom_id res chain seq x y z
N LEU A 1 3.56 17.19 5.20
CA LEU A 1 2.98 15.94 4.73
C LEU A 1 4.11 15.07 4.17
N GLY A 2 4.39 13.95 4.84
CA GLY A 2 5.38 12.98 4.40
C GLY A 2 4.81 12.06 3.33
N LEU A 3 5.67 11.58 2.44
CA LEU A 3 5.35 10.44 1.58
C LEU A 3 5.12 9.20 2.45
N ILE A 4 4.07 8.47 2.16
CA ILE A 4 3.74 7.21 2.83
C ILE A 4 4.24 6.09 1.92
N PRO A 5 5.36 5.43 2.23
CA PRO A 5 5.75 4.25 1.49
C PRO A 5 4.78 3.10 1.80
N THR A 6 4.45 2.33 0.79
CA THR A 6 3.78 1.06 0.96
C THR A 6 4.84 0.00 1.21
N ILE A 7 4.66 -0.79 2.25
CA ILE A 7 5.55 -1.91 2.56
C ILE A 7 4.76 -3.20 2.52
N SER A 8 5.40 -4.26 2.06
CA SER A 8 4.87 -5.60 2.12
C SER A 8 5.65 -6.41 3.15
N THR A 9 4.94 -7.10 4.01
CA THR A 9 5.56 -7.90 5.07
C THR A 9 5.83 -9.33 4.56
N PRO A 10 6.76 -10.10 5.20
CA PRO A 10 7.49 -9.77 6.43
C PRO A 10 8.87 -9.13 6.24
N VAL A 11 9.42 -9.08 5.02
CA VAL A 11 10.82 -8.71 4.78
C VAL A 11 11.11 -7.27 5.18
N GLU A 12 10.24 -6.36 4.84
CA GLU A 12 10.39 -4.93 5.09
C GLU A 12 10.29 -4.55 6.57
N LEU A 13 9.80 -5.45 7.43
CA LEU A 13 9.80 -5.23 8.88
C LEU A 13 11.20 -5.05 9.45
N HIS A 14 12.21 -5.69 8.84
CA HIS A 14 13.62 -5.56 9.24
C HIS A 14 14.29 -4.26 8.77
N SER A 15 13.72 -3.59 7.81
CA SER A 15 14.27 -2.36 7.23
C SER A 15 13.38 -1.16 7.56
N ILE A 16 12.41 -0.89 6.73
CA ILE A 16 11.52 0.27 6.85
C ILE A 16 10.64 0.17 8.10
N GLY A 17 10.20 -1.04 8.49
CA GLY A 17 9.39 -1.26 9.69
C GLY A 17 10.05 -0.71 10.95
N GLN A 18 11.36 -0.89 11.11
CA GLN A 18 12.12 -0.36 12.24
C GLN A 18 12.00 1.18 12.34
N LEU A 19 11.97 1.86 11.22
CA LEU A 19 11.80 3.32 11.16
C LEU A 19 10.43 3.76 11.70
N TYR A 20 9.37 3.01 11.37
CA TYR A 20 8.02 3.29 11.86
C TYR A 20 7.86 3.02 13.36
N PHE A 21 8.51 1.98 13.87
CA PHE A 21 8.49 1.69 15.30
C PHE A 21 9.23 2.73 16.16
N SER A 22 10.28 3.36 15.65
CA SER A 22 11.20 4.14 16.48
C SER A 22 11.57 5.52 15.93
N GLY A 23 11.40 5.77 14.64
CA GLY A 23 11.99 6.91 13.95
C GLY A 23 11.06 8.10 13.75
N PHE A 24 9.81 7.87 13.41
CA PHE A 24 8.87 8.95 13.10
C PHE A 24 7.81 9.11 14.18
N LYS A 25 7.62 10.35 14.62
CA LYS A 25 6.44 10.75 15.40
C LYS A 25 5.42 11.41 14.46
N GLY A 26 4.15 11.10 14.66
CA GLY A 26 3.07 11.68 13.84
C GLY A 26 2.83 10.97 12.50
N VAL A 27 3.32 9.75 12.37
CA VAL A 27 2.98 8.83 11.27
C VAL A 27 1.78 7.99 11.68
N TYR A 28 0.86 7.83 10.75
CA TYR A 28 -0.28 6.95 10.87
C TYR A 28 -0.07 5.75 9.94
N THR A 29 -0.25 4.55 10.46
CA THR A 29 -0.07 3.32 9.67
C THR A 29 -1.42 2.68 9.38
N ASP A 30 -1.65 2.31 8.13
CA ASP A 30 -2.81 1.56 7.71
C ASP A 30 -2.39 0.12 7.37
N PHE A 31 -2.81 -0.82 8.22
CA PHE A 31 -2.63 -2.25 7.99
C PHE A 31 -3.79 -2.77 7.16
N VAL A 32 -3.48 -3.24 5.97
CA VAL A 32 -4.47 -3.82 5.06
C VAL A 32 -4.20 -5.30 4.93
N SER A 33 -5.20 -6.11 5.22
CA SER A 33 -5.13 -7.57 5.05
C SER A 33 -6.35 -8.08 4.30
N PHE A 34 -6.13 -9.18 3.58
CA PHE A 34 -7.16 -9.89 2.83
C PHE A 34 -7.25 -11.29 3.42
N ASP A 35 -8.45 -11.71 3.78
CA ASP A 35 -8.74 -13.07 4.18
C ASP A 35 -9.13 -13.87 2.92
N ASP A 36 -8.18 -14.65 2.42
CA ASP A 36 -8.38 -15.51 1.26
C ASP A 36 -7.86 -16.92 1.58
N GLU A 37 -8.78 -17.83 1.82
CA GLU A 37 -8.48 -19.22 2.19
C GLU A 37 -8.09 -20.10 0.98
N VAL A 38 -8.04 -19.55 -0.24
CA VAL A 38 -7.98 -20.34 -1.47
C VAL A 38 -6.66 -21.09 -1.65
N TYR A 39 -5.56 -20.57 -1.09
CA TYR A 39 -4.25 -21.19 -1.23
C TYR A 39 -3.45 -21.14 0.07
N ASP A 40 -3.56 -22.17 0.89
CA ASP A 40 -2.71 -22.31 2.07
C ASP A 40 -1.72 -23.46 1.90
N TYR A 41 -0.46 -23.21 2.21
CA TYR A 41 0.63 -24.17 2.08
C TYR A 41 1.24 -24.46 3.46
N GLU A 42 1.31 -25.74 3.83
CA GLU A 42 1.99 -26.17 5.06
C GLU A 42 3.51 -26.30 4.83
N LEU A 43 4.30 -25.76 5.73
CA LEU A 43 5.74 -25.94 5.70
C LEU A 43 6.13 -27.39 6.03
N ASN A 44 6.98 -27.97 5.20
CA ASN A 44 7.40 -29.37 5.38
C ASN A 44 8.12 -29.55 6.73
N LYS A 45 7.54 -30.38 7.60
CA LYS A 45 8.07 -30.73 8.92
C LYS A 45 9.49 -31.29 8.92
N LYS A 46 9.89 -31.92 7.80
CA LYS A 46 11.22 -32.53 7.63
C LYS A 46 12.27 -31.54 7.09
N SER A 47 11.86 -30.35 6.69
CA SER A 47 12.78 -29.35 6.16
C SER A 47 13.60 -28.72 7.31
N LYS A 48 14.91 -28.80 7.22
CA LYS A 48 15.82 -28.13 8.18
C LYS A 48 15.66 -26.61 8.12
N LEU A 49 15.26 -26.05 6.96
CA LEU A 49 15.04 -24.60 6.78
C LEU A 49 13.78 -24.11 7.51
N ALA A 50 12.77 -24.96 7.65
CA ALA A 50 11.55 -24.60 8.36
C ALA A 50 11.75 -24.49 9.88
N GLY A 51 12.75 -25.15 10.44
CA GLY A 51 13.07 -25.13 11.87
C GLY A 51 11.83 -25.42 12.73
N LYS A 52 11.52 -24.53 13.67
CA LYS A 52 10.36 -24.64 14.57
C LYS A 52 9.00 -24.35 13.88
N LEU A 53 9.03 -23.82 12.67
CA LEU A 53 7.82 -23.51 11.90
C LEU A 53 7.34 -24.70 11.06
N GLY A 54 8.08 -25.82 11.04
CA GLY A 54 7.69 -27.02 10.29
C GLY A 54 6.32 -27.53 10.73
N GLY A 55 5.42 -27.71 9.77
CA GLY A 55 4.03 -28.10 9.98
C GLY A 55 3.07 -26.95 10.29
N LYS A 56 3.54 -25.72 10.24
CA LYS A 56 2.67 -24.54 10.25
C LYS A 56 2.27 -24.19 8.83
N SER A 57 1.05 -23.70 8.66
CA SER A 57 0.62 -23.17 7.38
C SER A 57 1.18 -21.76 7.16
N MET A 58 1.25 -21.34 5.90
CA MET A 58 1.66 -19.97 5.58
C MET A 58 0.68 -18.96 6.15
N GLN A 59 -0.62 -19.29 6.15
CA GLN A 59 -1.66 -18.45 6.74
C GLN A 59 -1.49 -18.29 8.25
N GLU A 60 -1.22 -19.39 8.98
CA GLU A 60 -0.93 -19.32 10.43
C GLU A 60 0.28 -18.40 10.71
N ILE A 61 1.35 -18.54 9.92
CA ILE A 61 2.56 -17.74 10.10
C ILE A 61 2.29 -16.28 9.81
N HIS A 62 1.59 -16.00 8.71
CA HIS A 62 1.27 -14.63 8.31
C HIS A 62 0.36 -13.94 9.34
N THR A 63 -0.66 -14.64 9.82
CA THR A 63 -1.56 -14.15 10.87
C THR A 63 -0.82 -13.87 12.18
N ALA A 64 0.14 -14.74 12.54
CA ALA A 64 0.95 -14.53 13.73
C ALA A 64 1.87 -13.31 13.60
N ILE A 65 2.50 -13.10 12.44
CA ILE A 65 3.33 -11.91 12.16
C ILE A 65 2.45 -10.65 12.23
N TYR A 66 1.30 -10.66 11.57
CA TYR A 66 0.35 -9.55 11.56
C TYR A 66 -0.08 -9.17 12.99
N GLY A 67 -0.51 -10.17 13.78
CA GLY A 67 -0.90 -9.97 15.18
C GLY A 67 0.26 -9.45 16.05
N GLY A 68 1.47 -9.97 15.83
CA GLY A 68 2.67 -9.51 16.53
C GLY A 68 3.03 -8.06 16.23
N VAL A 69 2.91 -7.64 14.98
CA VAL A 69 3.13 -6.24 14.58
C VAL A 69 2.09 -5.31 15.20
N ILE A 70 0.81 -5.67 15.13
CA ILE A 70 -0.27 -4.87 15.76
C ILE A 70 -0.07 -4.77 17.27
N GLY A 71 0.26 -5.89 17.93
CA GLY A 71 0.56 -5.88 19.38
C GLY A 71 1.71 -4.93 19.72
N ALA A 72 2.78 -4.92 18.93
CA ALA A 72 3.89 -4.00 19.13
C ALA A 72 3.51 -2.52 18.89
N TYR A 73 2.57 -2.23 18.00
CA TYR A 73 2.00 -0.88 17.84
C TYR A 73 1.17 -0.47 19.02
N GLN A 74 0.37 -1.38 19.58
CA GLN A 74 -0.42 -1.15 20.80
C GLN A 74 0.45 -0.87 22.02
N ASP A 75 1.48 -1.69 22.23
CA ASP A 75 2.42 -1.53 23.35
C ASP A 75 3.17 -0.20 23.32
N ARG A 76 3.33 0.38 22.13
CA ARG A 76 4.03 1.68 21.90
C ARG A 76 3.08 2.85 21.70
N GLU A 77 1.78 2.62 21.81
CA GLU A 77 0.76 3.65 21.58
C GLU A 77 0.88 4.36 20.23
N LEU A 78 1.32 3.62 19.19
CA LEU A 78 1.48 4.16 17.84
C LEU A 78 0.11 4.19 17.13
N PRO A 79 -0.24 5.29 16.43
CA PRO A 79 -1.52 5.38 15.76
C PRO A 79 -1.57 4.48 14.53
N TYR A 80 -2.59 3.65 14.44
CA TYR A 80 -2.82 2.77 13.30
C TYR A 80 -4.32 2.56 13.01
N ARG A 81 -4.60 2.08 11.83
CA ARG A 81 -5.89 1.47 11.44
C ARG A 81 -5.62 0.06 10.94
N ALA A 82 -6.50 -0.87 11.23
CA ALA A 82 -6.50 -2.21 10.66
C ALA A 82 -7.75 -2.36 9.79
N THR A 83 -7.55 -2.67 8.52
CA THR A 83 -8.61 -2.90 7.55
C THR A 83 -8.51 -4.35 7.06
N LEU A 84 -9.51 -5.15 7.39
CA LEU A 84 -9.63 -6.53 6.96
C LEU A 84 -10.72 -6.64 5.88
N PHE A 85 -10.36 -7.26 4.78
CA PHE A 85 -11.31 -7.62 3.72
C PHE A 85 -11.57 -9.12 3.77
N ASP A 86 -12.83 -9.50 4.02
CA ASP A 86 -13.31 -10.87 4.28
C ASP A 86 -14.07 -11.51 3.12
N LYS A 87 -13.98 -10.91 1.95
CA LYS A 87 -14.58 -11.41 0.70
C LYS A 87 -13.47 -11.86 -0.24
N GLY A 88 -13.75 -12.75 -1.17
CA GLY A 88 -12.77 -13.24 -2.13
C GLY A 88 -11.87 -12.13 -2.70
N LEU A 89 -10.63 -12.47 -3.01
CA LEU A 89 -9.57 -11.50 -3.31
C LEU A 89 -9.95 -10.48 -4.39
N ASP A 90 -10.58 -10.93 -5.47
CA ASP A 90 -10.95 -10.05 -6.60
C ASP A 90 -11.92 -8.96 -6.18
N TYR A 91 -12.97 -9.34 -5.42
CA TYR A 91 -13.95 -8.38 -4.90
C TYR A 91 -13.31 -7.41 -3.90
N SER A 92 -12.53 -7.94 -2.97
CA SER A 92 -11.87 -7.18 -1.92
C SER A 92 -10.86 -6.18 -2.48
N LEU A 93 -10.12 -6.58 -3.51
CA LEU A 93 -9.18 -5.70 -4.21
C LEU A 93 -9.92 -4.54 -4.90
N GLY A 94 -11.01 -4.83 -5.62
CA GLY A 94 -11.83 -3.80 -6.25
C GLY A 94 -12.40 -2.81 -5.21
N LEU A 95 -12.90 -3.33 -4.08
CA LEU A 95 -13.40 -2.50 -2.99
C LEU A 95 -12.31 -1.63 -2.38
N PHE A 96 -11.12 -2.21 -2.12
CA PHE A 96 -9.97 -1.48 -1.62
C PHE A 96 -9.56 -0.34 -2.56
N MET A 97 -9.44 -0.62 -3.87
CA MET A 97 -9.10 0.41 -4.85
C MET A 97 -10.14 1.54 -4.89
N GLY A 98 -11.42 1.21 -4.93
CA GLY A 98 -12.51 2.19 -4.89
C GLY A 98 -12.48 3.05 -3.62
N MET A 99 -12.25 2.42 -2.47
CA MET A 99 -12.11 3.12 -1.19
C MET A 99 -10.93 4.10 -1.22
N ARG A 100 -9.76 3.70 -1.75
CA ARG A 100 -8.59 4.59 -1.87
C ARG A 100 -8.84 5.77 -2.82
N MET A 101 -9.56 5.55 -3.91
CA MET A 101 -9.94 6.63 -4.81
C MET A 101 -10.83 7.65 -4.12
N LEU A 102 -11.86 7.20 -3.39
CA LEU A 102 -12.74 8.08 -2.62
C LEU A 102 -11.98 8.82 -1.51
N GLU A 103 -11.14 8.16 -0.75
CA GLU A 103 -10.30 8.80 0.27
C GLU A 103 -9.43 9.91 -0.34
N THR A 104 -8.84 9.67 -1.52
CA THR A 104 -8.04 10.69 -2.22
C THR A 104 -8.88 11.92 -2.58
N MET A 105 -10.10 11.72 -3.07
CA MET A 105 -11.01 12.82 -3.41
C MET A 105 -11.42 13.61 -2.16
N TYR A 106 -11.78 12.92 -1.06
CA TYR A 106 -12.12 13.56 0.20
C TYR A 106 -10.94 14.32 0.79
N LEU A 107 -9.75 13.72 0.78
CA LEU A 107 -8.53 14.36 1.28
C LEU A 107 -8.21 15.62 0.48
N ALA A 108 -8.28 15.54 -0.84
CA ALA A 108 -8.07 16.71 -1.71
C ALA A 108 -9.07 17.82 -1.41
N ASN A 109 -10.34 17.49 -1.20
CA ASN A 109 -11.36 18.47 -0.82
C ASN A 109 -11.05 19.12 0.54
N LEU A 110 -10.64 18.32 1.55
CA LEU A 110 -10.23 18.83 2.87
C LEU A 110 -9.01 19.74 2.80
N MET A 111 -8.10 19.47 1.84
CA MET A 111 -6.91 20.29 1.61
C MET A 111 -7.15 21.47 0.67
N ASN A 112 -8.38 21.63 0.18
CA ASN A 112 -8.74 22.63 -0.83
C ASN A 112 -7.90 22.51 -2.11
N VAL A 113 -7.68 21.29 -2.58
CA VAL A 113 -6.94 20.95 -3.81
C VAL A 113 -7.89 20.24 -4.77
N ASP A 114 -7.79 20.57 -6.05
CA ASP A 114 -8.54 19.86 -7.11
C ASP A 114 -7.92 18.50 -7.37
N ALA A 115 -8.65 17.42 -7.04
CA ALA A 115 -8.21 16.04 -7.24
C ALA A 115 -8.17 15.60 -8.71
N PHE A 116 -8.87 16.33 -9.59
CA PHE A 116 -9.09 15.95 -10.98
C PHE A 116 -8.23 16.73 -11.96
N ASN A 117 -7.51 17.74 -11.48
CA ASN A 117 -6.65 18.60 -12.28
C ASN A 117 -5.18 18.32 -11.98
N GLN A 118 -4.34 18.27 -13.03
CA GLN A 118 -2.92 17.95 -12.95
C GLN A 118 -2.03 19.01 -13.65
N PRO A 119 -2.15 20.30 -13.34
CA PRO A 119 -1.43 21.35 -14.05
C PRO A 119 0.10 21.20 -13.98
N ASN A 120 0.62 20.69 -12.86
CA ASN A 120 2.04 20.46 -12.69
C ASN A 120 2.57 19.29 -13.53
N VAL A 121 1.72 18.31 -13.83
CA VAL A 121 2.07 17.20 -14.73
C VAL A 121 2.23 17.70 -16.15
N GLU A 122 1.33 18.53 -16.63
CA GLU A 122 1.44 19.15 -17.97
C GLU A 122 2.68 20.05 -18.06
N LEU A 123 2.99 20.79 -17.02
CA LEU A 123 4.18 21.66 -16.99
C LEU A 123 5.48 20.87 -17.20
N TYR A 124 5.68 19.74 -16.51
CA TYR A 124 6.90 18.97 -16.73
C TYR A 124 6.91 18.25 -18.08
N LYS A 125 5.77 17.78 -18.57
CA LYS A 125 5.65 17.19 -19.90
C LYS A 125 6.05 18.16 -20.99
N ASP A 126 5.59 19.40 -20.91
CA ASP A 126 5.96 20.46 -21.88
C ASP A 126 7.45 20.76 -21.84
N LYS A 127 8.04 20.83 -20.65
CA LYS A 127 9.49 21.00 -20.53
C LYS A 127 10.25 19.82 -21.13
N THR A 128 9.78 18.60 -20.90
CA THR A 128 10.38 17.38 -21.46
C THR A 128 10.30 17.38 -23.00
N ARG A 129 9.15 17.72 -23.58
CA ARG A 129 8.99 17.84 -25.04
C ARG A 129 9.96 18.86 -25.63
N LYS A 130 10.11 20.02 -24.97
CA LYS A 130 11.07 21.05 -25.41
C LYS A 130 12.52 20.56 -25.37
N ILE A 131 12.92 19.84 -24.33
CA ILE A 131 14.28 19.27 -24.23
C ILE A 131 14.53 18.23 -25.34
N LEU A 132 13.51 17.42 -25.61
CA LEU A 132 13.61 16.40 -26.68
C LEU A 132 13.41 16.94 -28.09
N ASN A 133 13.15 18.23 -28.25
CA ASN A 133 12.79 18.86 -29.53
C ASN A 133 11.59 18.20 -30.21
N ILE A 134 10.65 17.65 -29.44
CA ILE A 134 9.41 17.08 -29.95
C ILE A 134 8.39 18.21 -30.06
N GLN A 135 7.95 18.51 -31.33
CA GLN A 135 6.78 19.39 -31.53
C GLN A 135 5.52 18.53 -31.47
N ASP A 136 4.53 18.98 -30.72
CA ASP A 136 3.19 18.37 -30.79
C ASP A 136 2.65 18.59 -32.21
N HIS A 137 2.46 17.53 -32.96
CA HIS A 137 1.57 17.57 -34.11
C HIS A 137 0.15 17.68 -33.56
N VAL A 138 -0.27 18.90 -33.32
CA VAL A 138 -1.71 19.18 -33.10
C VAL A 138 -2.38 18.76 -34.38
N SER A 139 -3.04 17.62 -34.37
CA SER A 139 -3.93 17.21 -35.46
C SER A 139 -4.99 18.28 -35.62
N SER A 140 -4.88 19.02 -36.68
CA SER A 140 -5.85 20.01 -37.17
C SER A 140 -7.10 19.33 -37.73
N ASP A 141 -7.64 18.33 -37.06
CA ASP A 141 -8.87 17.62 -37.43
C ASP A 141 -9.98 17.82 -36.42
N THR A 142 -10.46 19.06 -36.31
CA THR A 142 -11.84 19.34 -35.89
C THR A 142 -12.28 20.69 -36.46
N LYS A 143 -12.46 20.71 -37.76
CA LYS A 143 -13.38 21.64 -38.41
C LYS A 143 -14.12 20.87 -39.50
N ASN A 144 -15.27 20.33 -39.15
CA ASN A 144 -16.45 20.30 -40.01
C ASN A 144 -17.66 19.95 -39.14
#